data_8d5ca5df39a5d9db50d9b8a6d2879398
#
_entry.id   8d5ca5df39a5d9db50d9b8a6d2879398
#
_cell.length_a   1.000
_cell.length_b   1.000
_cell.length_c   1.000
_cell.angle_alpha   90.00
_cell.angle_beta   90.00
_cell.angle_gamma   90.00
#
_symmetry.space_group_name_H-M   'P 1'
#
loop_
_entity.id
_entity.type
_entity.pdbx_description
1 polymer ?
#
loop_
_entity_poly.entity_id
_entity_poly.type
_entity_poly.pdbx_seq_one_letter_code
_entity_poly.pdbx_strand_id
1 'polypeptide(L)'
;GRFVPAAHGNMRWNHNSVYYHELVADAAERGGSALDVGCGDGELLELLAGVCERVVGVEEDPVAARAAADRVAVSGTVICGDFMAAKSLPLAGFDTITCVACLQHLPLEAALAQMAELLRPGGRLLVIGLSANKSLVDWLLSALMIVPGRVSGWIHRESTFPGMRVAWPRESLGEIRSVASILLPGARIRRRLYWRYSLMWTKPAI
;
A
#
# COMPACT_ATOMS: atom_id res chain seq x y z
N GLY A 1 9.61 16.31 22.28
CA GLY A 1 9.83 17.25 21.19
C GLY A 1 8.97 16.80 20.02
N ARG A 2 8.04 17.64 19.54
CA ARG A 2 7.21 17.37 18.36
C ARG A 2 8.13 17.33 17.13
N PHE A 3 8.25 16.17 16.51
CA PHE A 3 8.89 16.04 15.21
C PHE A 3 7.93 16.62 14.16
N VAL A 4 8.27 17.76 13.61
CA VAL A 4 7.66 18.32 12.40
C VAL A 4 8.52 17.79 11.26
N PRO A 5 7.99 16.95 10.33
CA PRO A 5 8.79 16.53 9.19
C PRO A 5 9.09 17.74 8.34
N ALA A 6 10.38 17.99 8.15
CA ALA A 6 10.89 19.03 7.28
C ALA A 6 10.69 18.65 5.82
N ALA A 7 10.34 19.68 5.05
CA ALA A 7 10.43 19.79 3.60
C ALA A 7 9.65 18.77 2.75
N HIS A 8 8.53 19.21 2.27
CA HIS A 8 7.86 18.72 1.08
C HIS A 8 8.78 18.85 -0.15
N GLY A 9 9.71 17.92 -0.33
CA GLY A 9 10.28 17.65 -1.64
C GLY A 9 9.12 17.20 -2.53
N ASN A 10 9.01 17.77 -3.70
CA ASN A 10 8.06 17.63 -4.79
C ASN A 10 7.28 16.29 -4.86
N MET A 11 6.41 16.01 -3.87
CA MET A 11 5.57 14.82 -3.85
C MET A 11 4.58 14.93 -5.01
N ARG A 12 4.63 13.96 -5.93
CA ARG A 12 3.70 13.92 -7.05
C ARG A 12 2.31 13.61 -6.53
N TRP A 13 1.39 14.53 -6.76
CA TRP A 13 0.02 14.27 -6.39
C TRP A 13 -0.59 13.21 -7.30
N ASN A 14 -1.07 12.13 -6.71
CA ASN A 14 -1.88 11.12 -7.34
C ASN A 14 -2.92 10.60 -6.35
N HIS A 15 -3.90 9.81 -6.81
CA HIS A 15 -4.96 9.29 -5.97
C HIS A 15 -4.47 8.35 -4.85
N ASN A 16 -3.24 7.85 -4.91
CA ASN A 16 -2.63 7.02 -3.87
C ASN A 16 -1.95 7.89 -2.80
N SER A 17 -1.24 8.96 -3.21
CA SER A 17 -0.48 9.82 -2.30
C SER A 17 -1.35 10.53 -1.26
N VAL A 18 -2.66 10.67 -1.52
CA VAL A 18 -3.64 11.18 -0.54
C VAL A 18 -3.64 10.36 0.76
N TYR A 19 -3.30 9.08 0.69
CA TYR A 19 -3.30 8.17 1.83
C TYR A 19 -1.93 8.02 2.50
N TYR A 20 -0.85 8.50 1.89
CA TYR A 20 0.51 8.31 2.40
C TYR A 20 0.70 8.87 3.81
N HIS A 21 0.12 10.04 4.11
CA HIS A 21 0.22 10.63 5.45
C HIS A 21 -0.41 9.73 6.53
N GLU A 22 -1.55 9.09 6.24
CA GLU A 22 -2.21 8.15 7.16
C GLU A 22 -1.33 6.91 7.40
N LEU A 23 -0.75 6.37 6.32
CA LEU A 23 0.11 5.18 6.39
C LEU A 23 1.42 5.46 7.14
N VAL A 24 2.06 6.59 6.85
CA VAL A 24 3.30 7.02 7.49
C VAL A 24 3.08 7.34 8.97
N ALA A 25 1.96 7.97 9.33
CA ALA A 25 1.63 8.24 10.72
C ALA A 25 1.44 6.95 11.53
N ASP A 26 0.71 5.94 10.96
CA ASP A 26 0.56 4.62 11.60
C ASP A 26 1.92 3.91 11.75
N ALA A 27 2.77 3.97 10.72
CA ALA A 27 4.12 3.39 10.77
C ALA A 27 5.01 4.08 11.82
N ALA A 28 4.94 5.41 11.93
CA ALA A 28 5.70 6.19 12.91
C ALA A 28 5.37 5.85 14.36
N GLU A 29 4.11 5.50 14.65
CA GLU A 29 3.71 5.04 16.00
C GLU A 29 4.40 3.73 16.40
N ARG A 30 4.80 2.91 15.44
CA ARG A 30 5.42 1.59 15.65
C ARG A 30 6.94 1.65 15.54
N GLY A 31 7.46 2.47 14.64
CA GLY A 31 8.88 2.49 14.30
C GLY A 31 9.34 1.14 13.69
N GLY A 32 10.55 0.72 14.01
CA GLY A 32 11.10 -0.59 13.65
C GLY A 32 11.25 -0.79 12.15
N SER A 33 10.78 -1.93 11.62
CA SER A 33 10.96 -2.29 10.21
C SER A 33 9.67 -2.21 9.42
N ALA A 34 9.72 -1.61 8.23
CA ALA A 34 8.61 -1.56 7.30
C ALA A 34 8.93 -2.28 5.98
N LEU A 35 7.91 -2.93 5.40
CA LEU A 35 7.93 -3.49 4.05
C LEU A 35 6.87 -2.78 3.21
N ASP A 36 7.25 -2.31 2.03
CA ASP A 36 6.32 -1.76 1.04
C ASP A 36 6.22 -2.70 -0.16
N VAL A 37 5.06 -3.33 -0.32
CA VAL A 37 4.78 -4.32 -1.38
C VAL A 37 4.25 -3.62 -2.61
N GLY A 38 4.98 -3.72 -3.74
CA GLY A 38 4.73 -2.94 -4.94
C GLY A 38 5.08 -1.48 -4.72
N CYS A 39 6.30 -1.21 -4.29
CA CYS A 39 6.73 0.13 -3.87
C CYS A 39 6.82 1.15 -5.02
N GLY A 40 6.64 0.73 -6.27
CA GLY A 40 6.74 1.60 -7.44
C GLY A 40 8.08 2.32 -7.50
N ASP A 41 8.05 3.63 -7.74
CA ASP A 41 9.24 4.49 -7.76
C ASP A 41 9.76 4.89 -6.37
N GLY A 42 9.20 4.31 -5.29
CA GLY A 42 9.69 4.47 -3.92
C GLY A 42 9.21 5.71 -3.17
N GLU A 43 8.19 6.42 -3.65
CA GLU A 43 7.72 7.65 -3.00
C GLU A 43 7.21 7.40 -1.57
N LEU A 44 6.36 6.37 -1.37
CA LEU A 44 5.93 5.96 -0.02
C LEU A 44 7.10 5.38 0.78
N LEU A 45 7.97 4.59 0.14
CA LEU A 45 9.11 3.95 0.80
C LEU A 45 10.08 4.99 1.38
N GLU A 46 10.32 6.11 0.68
CA GLU A 46 11.14 7.24 1.17
C GLU A 46 10.51 7.89 2.42
N LEU A 47 9.20 8.08 2.41
CA LEU A 47 8.49 8.63 3.58
C LEU A 47 8.56 7.68 4.78
N LEU A 48 8.41 6.37 4.55
CA LEU A 48 8.57 5.35 5.59
C LEU A 48 10.00 5.32 6.15
N ALA A 49 11.01 5.52 5.30
CA ALA A 49 12.41 5.61 5.74
C ALA A 49 12.68 6.80 6.67
N GLY A 50 11.84 7.83 6.63
CA GLY A 50 11.92 8.97 7.55
C GLY A 50 11.39 8.68 8.96
N VAL A 51 10.65 7.58 9.16
CA VAL A 51 9.97 7.27 10.43
C VAL A 51 10.24 5.85 10.94
N CYS A 52 10.76 4.95 10.11
CA CYS A 52 11.12 3.58 10.47
C CYS A 52 12.64 3.41 10.51
N GLU A 53 13.13 2.49 11.34
CA GLU A 53 14.56 2.19 11.46
C GLU A 53 15.11 1.48 10.22
N ARG A 54 14.28 0.66 9.56
CA ARG A 54 14.63 -0.09 8.36
C ARG A 54 13.43 -0.18 7.43
N VAL A 55 13.65 0.07 6.15
CA VAL A 55 12.63 -0.10 5.12
C VAL A 55 13.09 -1.03 4.02
N VAL A 56 12.17 -1.85 3.54
CA VAL A 56 12.37 -2.75 2.40
C VAL A 56 11.24 -2.50 1.40
N GLY A 57 11.56 -2.30 0.15
CA GLY A 57 10.60 -2.26 -0.95
C GLY A 57 10.70 -3.53 -1.80
N VAL A 58 9.59 -4.00 -2.35
CA VAL A 58 9.56 -5.03 -3.38
C VAL A 58 8.82 -4.47 -4.59
N GLU A 59 9.43 -4.53 -5.78
CA GLU A 59 8.84 -4.01 -7.01
C GLU A 59 9.21 -4.91 -8.20
N GLU A 60 8.20 -5.30 -9.00
CA GLU A 60 8.40 -6.20 -10.15
C GLU A 60 8.98 -5.47 -11.36
N ASP A 61 8.58 -4.21 -11.59
CA ASP A 61 9.07 -3.41 -12.70
C ASP A 61 10.52 -2.94 -12.44
N PRO A 62 11.49 -3.35 -13.28
CA PRO A 62 12.90 -3.04 -13.02
C PRO A 62 13.23 -1.55 -13.12
N VAL A 63 12.46 -0.77 -13.88
CA VAL A 63 12.67 0.67 -14.01
C VAL A 63 12.20 1.39 -12.76
N ALA A 64 11.01 1.03 -12.27
CA ALA A 64 10.47 1.54 -11.03
C ALA A 64 11.33 1.12 -9.83
N ALA A 65 11.71 -0.17 -9.74
CA ALA A 65 12.57 -0.70 -8.69
C ALA A 65 13.92 0.04 -8.63
N ARG A 66 14.52 0.37 -9.79
CA ARG A 66 15.75 1.16 -9.84
C ARG A 66 15.54 2.56 -9.32
N ALA A 67 14.45 3.23 -9.73
CA ALA A 67 14.13 4.57 -9.24
C ALA A 67 13.89 4.58 -7.72
N ALA A 68 13.19 3.56 -7.20
CA ALA A 68 12.99 3.38 -5.77
C ALA A 68 14.31 3.17 -5.03
N ALA A 69 15.21 2.31 -5.56
CA ALA A 69 16.52 2.05 -4.98
C ALA A 69 17.39 3.32 -4.91
N ASP A 70 17.39 4.11 -5.99
CA ASP A 70 18.12 5.39 -6.03
C ASP A 70 17.55 6.41 -5.01
N ARG A 71 16.22 6.39 -4.78
CA ARG A 71 15.52 7.27 -3.83
C ARG A 71 15.84 6.95 -2.37
N VAL A 72 15.95 5.66 -2.01
CA VAL A 72 16.20 5.21 -0.63
C VAL A 72 17.63 4.73 -0.38
N ALA A 73 18.56 5.01 -1.28
CA ALA A 73 19.91 4.43 -1.37
C ALA A 73 20.68 4.27 -0.04
N VAL A 74 20.50 5.18 0.92
CA VAL A 74 21.17 5.14 2.25
C VAL A 74 20.27 4.68 3.37
N SER A 75 18.95 4.62 3.16
CA SER A 75 17.96 4.42 4.23
C SER A 75 17.14 3.15 4.08
N GLY A 76 17.25 2.45 2.94
CA GLY A 76 16.43 1.29 2.66
C GLY A 76 17.05 0.32 1.65
N THR A 77 16.32 -0.74 1.37
CA THR A 77 16.67 -1.77 0.38
C THR A 77 15.48 -2.00 -0.54
N VAL A 78 15.73 -2.13 -1.85
CA VAL A 78 14.70 -2.48 -2.82
C VAL A 78 15.04 -3.83 -3.46
N ILE A 79 14.10 -4.75 -3.48
CA ILE A 79 14.17 -6.03 -4.15
C ILE A 79 13.40 -5.89 -5.45
N CYS A 80 14.10 -6.01 -6.58
CA CYS A 80 13.49 -6.06 -7.90
C CYS A 80 13.02 -7.50 -8.17
N GLY A 81 11.70 -7.71 -8.23
CA GLY A 81 11.12 -9.03 -8.49
C GLY A 81 9.68 -9.18 -7.98
N ASP A 82 9.12 -10.36 -8.27
CA ASP A 82 7.80 -10.74 -7.84
C ASP A 82 7.74 -10.96 -6.31
N PHE A 83 6.82 -10.26 -5.66
CA PHE A 83 6.58 -10.40 -4.23
C PHE A 83 6.25 -11.85 -3.83
N MET A 84 5.47 -12.56 -4.65
CA MET A 84 5.09 -13.95 -4.35
C MET A 84 6.30 -14.91 -4.39
N ALA A 85 7.36 -14.55 -5.10
CA ALA A 85 8.62 -15.32 -5.19
C ALA A 85 9.72 -14.81 -4.24
N ALA A 86 9.50 -13.75 -3.48
CA ALA A 86 10.50 -13.08 -2.65
C ALA A 86 10.82 -13.87 -1.36
N LYS A 87 11.42 -15.05 -1.50
CA LYS A 87 11.79 -15.95 -0.38
C LYS A 87 12.87 -15.41 0.55
N SER A 88 13.55 -14.33 0.18
CA SER A 88 14.57 -13.68 1.02
C SER A 88 14.00 -12.80 2.12
N LEU A 89 12.70 -12.53 2.10
CA LEU A 89 12.05 -11.74 3.13
C LEU A 89 11.94 -12.54 4.44
N PRO A 90 12.33 -11.95 5.59
CA PRO A 90 12.32 -12.67 6.86
C PRO A 90 10.89 -12.85 7.38
N LEU A 91 10.51 -14.07 7.73
CA LEU A 91 9.26 -14.36 8.44
C LEU A 91 9.25 -13.60 9.77
N ALA A 92 8.09 -13.07 10.16
CA ALA A 92 7.93 -12.23 11.35
C ALA A 92 9.02 -11.13 11.48
N GLY A 93 9.41 -10.55 10.34
CA GLY A 93 10.51 -9.58 10.25
C GLY A 93 10.08 -8.11 10.27
N PHE A 94 8.78 -7.82 10.09
CA PHE A 94 8.30 -6.46 9.88
C PHE A 94 7.27 -6.03 10.93
N ASP A 95 7.40 -4.79 11.39
CA ASP A 95 6.46 -4.14 12.30
C ASP A 95 5.29 -3.51 11.52
N THR A 96 5.55 -3.06 10.29
CA THR A 96 4.54 -2.51 9.39
C THR A 96 4.73 -3.08 7.98
N ILE A 97 3.62 -3.45 7.33
CA ILE A 97 3.59 -3.78 5.90
C ILE A 97 2.57 -2.88 5.22
N THR A 98 3.00 -2.19 4.17
CA THR A 98 2.15 -1.40 3.28
C THR A 98 1.99 -2.09 1.92
N CYS A 99 0.80 -1.94 1.30
CA CYS A 99 0.54 -2.39 -0.06
C CYS A 99 -0.46 -1.41 -0.69
N VAL A 100 0.02 -0.53 -1.56
CA VAL A 100 -0.78 0.55 -2.14
C VAL A 100 -0.96 0.34 -3.63
N ALA A 101 -2.21 0.20 -4.07
CA ALA A 101 -2.59 -0.03 -5.47
C ALA A 101 -1.82 -1.19 -6.15
N CYS A 102 -1.43 -2.19 -5.36
CA CYS A 102 -0.68 -3.36 -5.82
C CYS A 102 -1.46 -4.67 -5.67
N LEU A 103 -2.29 -4.80 -4.62
CA LEU A 103 -2.95 -6.08 -4.28
C LEU A 103 -3.80 -6.67 -5.42
N GLN A 104 -4.39 -5.85 -6.29
CA GLN A 104 -5.16 -6.31 -7.46
C GLN A 104 -4.31 -7.01 -8.53
N HIS A 105 -2.98 -6.93 -8.45
CA HIS A 105 -2.04 -7.62 -9.34
C HIS A 105 -1.59 -8.97 -8.78
N LEU A 106 -1.87 -9.24 -7.51
CA LEU A 106 -1.43 -10.42 -6.77
C LEU A 106 -2.59 -11.42 -6.58
N PRO A 107 -2.31 -12.72 -6.39
CA PRO A 107 -3.31 -13.69 -5.97
C PRO A 107 -3.74 -13.36 -4.53
N LEU A 108 -4.97 -12.86 -4.36
CA LEU A 108 -5.47 -12.24 -3.14
C LEU A 108 -5.21 -13.05 -1.86
N GLU A 109 -5.62 -14.33 -1.85
CA GLU A 109 -5.49 -15.19 -0.67
C GLU A 109 -4.02 -15.43 -0.31
N ALA A 110 -3.20 -15.82 -1.29
CA ALA A 110 -1.80 -16.11 -1.08
C ALA A 110 -1.00 -14.86 -0.67
N ALA A 111 -1.31 -13.71 -1.27
CA ALA A 111 -0.65 -12.44 -0.94
C ALA A 111 -0.98 -11.99 0.49
N LEU A 112 -2.24 -12.05 0.91
CA LEU A 112 -2.63 -11.71 2.28
C LEU A 112 -2.02 -12.66 3.30
N ALA A 113 -1.99 -13.97 3.01
CA ALA A 113 -1.35 -14.96 3.87
C ALA A 113 0.16 -14.69 4.02
N GLN A 114 0.86 -14.45 2.91
CA GLN A 114 2.28 -14.14 2.94
C GLN A 114 2.58 -12.85 3.71
N MET A 115 1.81 -11.78 3.51
CA MET A 115 1.96 -10.54 4.27
C MET A 115 1.74 -10.79 5.78
N ALA A 116 0.74 -11.61 6.14
CA ALA A 116 0.49 -11.96 7.54
C ALA A 116 1.65 -12.75 8.17
N GLU A 117 2.28 -13.67 7.42
CA GLU A 117 3.46 -14.42 7.89
C GLU A 117 4.68 -13.53 8.10
N LEU A 118 4.90 -12.56 7.22
CA LEU A 118 6.02 -11.62 7.28
C LEU A 118 5.91 -10.61 8.43
N LEU A 119 4.70 -10.33 8.93
CA LEU A 119 4.49 -9.46 10.08
C LEU A 119 4.92 -10.11 11.39
N ARG A 120 5.51 -9.32 12.28
CA ARG A 120 5.70 -9.68 13.69
C ARG A 120 4.36 -9.78 14.43
N PRO A 121 4.28 -10.54 15.52
CA PRO A 121 3.18 -10.40 16.48
C PRO A 121 3.02 -8.93 16.90
N GLY A 122 1.79 -8.41 16.85
CA GLY A 122 1.49 -6.99 17.06
C GLY A 122 1.77 -6.07 15.86
N GLY A 123 2.39 -6.57 14.78
CA GLY A 123 2.66 -5.81 13.56
C GLY A 123 1.38 -5.45 12.79
N ARG A 124 1.47 -4.44 11.94
CA ARG A 124 0.34 -3.84 11.22
C ARG A 124 0.42 -4.05 9.71
N LEU A 125 -0.66 -4.54 9.12
CA LEU A 125 -0.89 -4.55 7.67
C LEU A 125 -1.78 -3.36 7.29
N LEU A 126 -1.33 -2.58 6.30
CA LEU A 126 -2.00 -1.40 5.77
C LEU A 126 -2.12 -1.52 4.25
N VAL A 127 -3.33 -1.77 3.74
CA VAL A 127 -3.57 -1.89 2.30
C VAL A 127 -4.49 -0.76 1.83
N ILE A 128 -4.09 -0.10 0.76
CA ILE A 128 -4.96 0.77 -0.04
C ILE A 128 -5.10 0.12 -1.41
N GLY A 129 -6.24 -0.46 -1.68
CA GLY A 129 -6.49 -1.21 -2.90
C GLY A 129 -7.65 -0.68 -3.73
N LEU A 130 -7.79 -1.22 -4.95
CA LEU A 130 -8.95 -1.02 -5.81
C LEU A 130 -9.80 -2.29 -5.78
N SER A 131 -11.13 -2.13 -5.88
CA SER A 131 -12.07 -3.24 -5.96
C SER A 131 -12.90 -3.16 -7.23
N ALA A 132 -13.27 -4.32 -7.79
CA ALA A 132 -14.15 -4.40 -8.94
C ALA A 132 -15.60 -4.02 -8.57
N ASN A 133 -16.28 -3.32 -9.47
CA ASN A 133 -17.71 -3.08 -9.37
C ASN A 133 -18.46 -4.29 -9.95
N LYS A 134 -18.95 -5.18 -9.09
CA LYS A 134 -19.70 -6.39 -9.49
C LYS A 134 -21.19 -6.33 -9.17
N SER A 135 -21.62 -5.34 -8.36
CA SER A 135 -23.04 -5.16 -7.99
C SER A 135 -23.60 -3.83 -8.47
N LEU A 136 -24.95 -3.74 -8.58
CA LEU A 136 -25.63 -2.48 -8.89
C LEU A 136 -25.32 -1.38 -7.86
N VAL A 137 -25.17 -1.76 -6.59
CA VAL A 137 -24.78 -0.85 -5.52
C VAL A 137 -23.37 -0.30 -5.73
N ASP A 138 -22.44 -1.14 -6.17
CA ASP A 138 -21.07 -0.71 -6.49
C ASP A 138 -21.08 0.29 -7.65
N TRP A 139 -21.88 0.07 -8.68
CA TRP A 139 -22.03 0.98 -9.80
C TRP A 139 -22.67 2.31 -9.41
N LEU A 140 -23.74 2.29 -8.59
CA LEU A 140 -24.39 3.50 -8.09
C LEU A 140 -23.43 4.34 -7.23
N LEU A 141 -22.70 3.70 -6.31
CA LEU A 141 -21.71 4.36 -5.48
C LEU A 141 -20.55 4.93 -6.32
N SER A 142 -20.09 4.18 -7.33
CA SER A 142 -19.06 4.64 -8.25
C SER A 142 -19.53 5.84 -9.07
N ALA A 143 -20.76 5.84 -9.57
CA ALA A 143 -21.33 6.96 -10.30
C ALA A 143 -21.40 8.23 -9.42
N LEU A 144 -21.78 8.08 -8.16
CA LEU A 144 -21.82 9.20 -7.20
C LEU A 144 -20.43 9.79 -6.93
N MET A 145 -19.37 8.98 -7.06
CA MET A 145 -17.96 9.37 -6.81
C MET A 145 -17.27 9.97 -8.05
N ILE A 146 -17.88 9.90 -9.24
CA ILE A 146 -17.28 10.44 -10.49
C ILE A 146 -17.04 11.94 -10.38
N VAL A 147 -18.02 12.69 -9.92
CA VAL A 147 -17.95 14.17 -9.90
C VAL A 147 -16.86 14.65 -8.93
N PRO A 148 -16.82 14.23 -7.65
CA PRO A 148 -15.74 14.61 -6.74
C PRO A 148 -14.35 14.19 -7.23
N GLY A 149 -14.24 12.98 -7.83
CA GLY A 149 -12.97 12.45 -8.33
C GLY A 149 -12.42 13.26 -9.51
N ARG A 150 -13.26 13.63 -10.47
CA ARG A 150 -12.85 14.46 -11.64
C ARG A 150 -12.47 15.87 -11.24
N VAL A 151 -13.23 16.50 -10.34
CA VAL A 151 -12.92 17.84 -9.82
C VAL A 151 -11.59 17.84 -9.09
N SER A 152 -11.33 16.85 -8.23
CA SER A 152 -10.06 16.74 -7.51
C SER A 152 -8.88 16.47 -8.44
N GLY A 153 -9.01 15.58 -9.43
CA GLY A 153 -7.94 15.32 -10.40
C GLY A 153 -7.62 16.55 -11.26
N TRP A 154 -8.61 17.36 -11.61
CA TRP A 154 -8.42 18.61 -12.33
C TRP A 154 -7.71 19.69 -11.48
N ILE A 155 -8.08 19.81 -10.20
CA ILE A 155 -7.47 20.78 -9.27
C ILE A 155 -6.00 20.45 -8.99
N HIS A 156 -5.65 19.18 -8.85
CA HIS A 156 -4.34 18.74 -8.37
C HIS A 156 -3.36 18.29 -9.48
N ARG A 157 -3.73 18.39 -10.77
CA ARG A 157 -2.88 17.99 -11.92
C ARG A 157 -2.27 16.60 -11.70
N GLU A 158 -3.11 15.57 -11.73
CA GLU A 158 -2.70 14.18 -11.54
C GLU A 158 -1.50 13.82 -12.43
N SER A 159 -0.43 13.30 -11.81
CA SER A 159 0.75 12.81 -12.52
C SER A 159 0.95 11.32 -12.22
N THR A 160 0.95 10.50 -13.26
CA THR A 160 1.26 9.07 -13.19
C THR A 160 2.69 8.82 -13.66
N PHE A 161 3.35 7.83 -13.08
CA PHE A 161 4.67 7.39 -13.55
C PHE A 161 4.52 6.73 -14.93
N PRO A 162 5.30 7.14 -15.96
CA PRO A 162 5.24 6.52 -17.27
C PRO A 162 5.63 5.03 -17.17
N GLY A 163 4.77 4.12 -17.63
CA GLY A 163 5.02 2.68 -17.63
C GLY A 163 4.33 1.89 -16.52
N MET A 164 3.60 2.55 -15.60
CA MET A 164 2.87 1.84 -14.56
C MET A 164 1.82 0.89 -15.16
N ARG A 165 1.90 -0.41 -14.81
CA ARG A 165 0.92 -1.41 -15.24
C ARG A 165 -0.43 -1.11 -14.60
N VAL A 166 -1.46 -0.85 -15.41
CA VAL A 166 -2.84 -0.70 -14.95
C VAL A 166 -3.51 -2.06 -15.05
N ALA A 167 -3.75 -2.74 -13.92
CA ALA A 167 -4.65 -3.89 -13.89
C ALA A 167 -6.02 -3.47 -13.36
N TRP A 168 -7.04 -3.97 -14.04
CA TRP A 168 -8.40 -3.86 -13.53
C TRP A 168 -8.57 -4.82 -12.35
N PRO A 169 -9.12 -4.37 -11.23
CA PRO A 169 -9.36 -5.24 -10.08
C PRO A 169 -10.32 -6.36 -10.49
N ARG A 170 -9.99 -7.59 -10.08
CA ARG A 170 -10.79 -8.79 -10.35
C ARG A 170 -11.79 -9.05 -9.24
N GLU A 171 -11.40 -8.79 -8.01
CA GLU A 171 -12.19 -9.05 -6.81
C GLU A 171 -13.04 -7.84 -6.44
N SER A 172 -14.29 -8.10 -6.09
CA SER A 172 -15.19 -7.13 -5.48
C SER A 172 -14.79 -6.89 -4.02
N LEU A 173 -15.27 -5.78 -3.45
CA LEU A 173 -15.05 -5.51 -2.03
C LEU A 173 -15.67 -6.58 -1.11
N GLY A 174 -16.74 -7.25 -1.56
CA GLY A 174 -17.36 -8.38 -0.85
C GLY A 174 -16.43 -9.59 -0.78
N GLU A 175 -15.83 -9.98 -1.90
CA GLU A 175 -14.87 -11.08 -1.97
C GLU A 175 -13.63 -10.79 -1.12
N ILE A 176 -13.08 -9.57 -1.21
CA ILE A 176 -11.95 -9.15 -0.37
C ILE A 176 -12.29 -9.25 1.12
N ARG A 177 -13.49 -8.83 1.53
CA ARG A 177 -13.95 -8.97 2.92
C ARG A 177 -14.07 -10.42 3.36
N SER A 178 -14.60 -11.29 2.49
CA SER A 178 -14.75 -12.71 2.80
C SER A 178 -13.39 -13.38 3.03
N VAL A 179 -12.44 -13.16 2.13
CA VAL A 179 -11.07 -13.69 2.27
C VAL A 179 -10.38 -13.13 3.51
N ALA A 180 -10.44 -11.81 3.71
CA ALA A 180 -9.82 -11.17 4.85
C ALA A 180 -10.43 -11.61 6.20
N SER A 181 -11.72 -11.92 6.24
CA SER A 181 -12.37 -12.41 7.49
C SER A 181 -11.82 -13.76 7.94
N ILE A 182 -11.35 -14.59 7.01
CA ILE A 182 -10.77 -15.90 7.26
C ILE A 182 -9.28 -15.78 7.63
N LEU A 183 -8.51 -15.06 6.82
CA LEU A 183 -7.05 -14.99 6.95
C LEU A 183 -6.57 -13.96 7.97
N LEU A 184 -7.34 -12.88 8.16
CA LEU A 184 -6.97 -11.71 8.97
C LEU A 184 -8.10 -11.39 9.98
N PRO A 185 -8.35 -12.24 10.97
CA PRO A 185 -9.44 -12.03 11.93
C PRO A 185 -9.37 -10.65 12.59
N GLY A 186 -10.47 -9.91 12.57
CA GLY A 186 -10.52 -8.55 13.09
C GLY A 186 -10.04 -7.45 12.13
N ALA A 187 -9.73 -7.77 10.87
CA ALA A 187 -9.39 -6.78 9.86
C ALA A 187 -10.52 -5.75 9.67
N ARG A 188 -10.15 -4.48 9.57
CA ARG A 188 -11.07 -3.38 9.30
C ARG A 188 -10.97 -2.97 7.84
N ILE A 189 -12.06 -3.13 7.09
CA ILE A 189 -12.11 -2.76 5.67
C ILE A 189 -13.15 -1.67 5.46
N ARG A 190 -12.71 -0.53 4.92
CA ARG A 190 -13.55 0.65 4.67
C ARG A 190 -13.46 1.06 3.20
N ARG A 191 -14.60 1.45 2.60
CA ARG A 191 -14.57 2.18 1.32
C ARG A 191 -13.93 3.54 1.53
N ARG A 192 -13.16 3.96 0.54
CA ARG A 192 -12.47 5.25 0.51
C ARG A 192 -12.86 6.02 -0.76
N LEU A 193 -12.44 7.27 -0.87
CA LEU A 193 -12.58 8.06 -2.09
C LEU A 193 -11.77 7.46 -3.25
N TYR A 194 -12.08 7.86 -4.48
CA TYR A 194 -11.37 7.45 -5.70
C TYR A 194 -11.42 5.93 -5.96
N TRP A 195 -12.59 5.29 -5.74
CA TRP A 195 -12.84 3.84 -5.94
C TRP A 195 -11.88 2.94 -5.16
N ARG A 196 -11.34 3.44 -4.06
CA ARG A 196 -10.41 2.68 -3.22
C ARG A 196 -11.11 2.09 -2.00
N TYR A 197 -10.43 1.12 -1.42
CA TYR A 197 -10.71 0.65 -0.06
C TYR A 197 -9.42 0.69 0.75
N SER A 198 -9.55 0.81 2.06
CA SER A 198 -8.48 0.55 3.01
C SER A 198 -8.77 -0.75 3.76
N LEU A 199 -7.73 -1.58 3.91
CA LEU A 199 -7.72 -2.72 4.80
C LEU A 199 -6.63 -2.48 5.85
N MET A 200 -7.01 -2.54 7.11
CA MET A 200 -6.11 -2.39 8.25
C MET A 200 -6.26 -3.61 9.14
N TRP A 201 -5.16 -4.27 9.46
CA TRP A 201 -5.13 -5.42 10.34
C TRP A 201 -3.91 -5.39 11.24
N THR A 202 -4.10 -5.78 12.50
CA THR A 202 -3.00 -5.98 13.45
C THR A 202 -2.88 -7.47 13.72
N LYS A 203 -1.70 -8.03 13.48
CA LYS A 203 -1.43 -9.42 13.81
C LYS A 203 -1.54 -9.61 15.33
N PRO A 204 -2.31 -10.59 15.81
CA PRO A 204 -2.42 -10.84 17.23
C PRO A 204 -1.03 -10.98 17.88
N ALA A 205 -0.85 -10.37 19.04
CA ALA A 205 0.28 -10.66 19.91
C ALA A 205 -0.03 -11.99 20.61
N ILE A 206 0.75 -13.01 20.35
CA ILE A 206 0.62 -14.32 21.00
C ILE A 206 1.14 -14.20 22.43
#